data_c0a6ffd6adf31e087067b92515b3737e
#
_entry.id   c0a6ffd6adf31e087067b92515b3737e
#
_cell.length_a   1.000
_cell.length_b   1.000
_cell.length_c   1.000
_cell.angle_alpha   90.00
_cell.angle_beta   90.00
_cell.angle_gamma   90.00
#
_symmetry.space_group_name_H-M   'P 1'
#
loop_
_entity.id
_entity.type
_entity.pdbx_description
1 polymer ?
#
loop_
_entity_poly.entity_id
_entity_poly.type
_entity_poly.pdbx_seq_one_letter_code
_entity_poly.pdbx_strand_id
1 'polypeptide(L)' 'MNASTDQKSFVDETDFYLALAYIKAGRIAEAEKRLNKITSDKQHLFYNNAENISRLKLKILELKN' A
#
# COMPACT_ATOMS: atom_id res chain seq x y z
N MET A 1 17.31 -7.52 -21.14
CA MET A 1 16.47 -7.06 -20.05
C MET A 1 16.58 -5.57 -19.86
N ASN A 2 15.49 -4.91 -19.75
CA ASN A 2 15.49 -3.47 -19.65
C ASN A 2 15.26 -3.00 -18.22
N ALA A 3 16.28 -2.37 -17.68
CA ALA A 3 16.20 -1.85 -16.33
C ALA A 3 15.10 -0.80 -16.19
N SER A 4 14.87 -0.04 -17.27
CA SER A 4 13.86 1.01 -17.23
C SER A 4 12.45 0.45 -17.03
N THR A 5 12.20 -0.73 -17.59
CA THR A 5 10.91 -1.37 -17.41
C THR A 5 10.73 -1.84 -15.97
N ASP A 6 11.81 -2.31 -15.37
CA ASP A 6 11.77 -2.82 -14.01
C ASP A 6 11.72 -1.73 -12.98
N GLN A 7 12.11 -0.50 -13.34
CA GLN A 7 12.13 0.61 -12.38
C GLN A 7 10.75 0.91 -11.81
N LYS A 8 9.73 0.92 -12.69
CA LYS A 8 8.38 1.18 -12.20
C LYS A 8 7.93 0.08 -11.26
N SER A 9 8.17 -1.16 -11.62
CA SER A 9 7.81 -2.28 -10.75
C SER A 9 8.55 -2.19 -9.43
N PHE A 10 9.82 -1.82 -9.47
CA PHE A 10 10.60 -1.70 -8.26
C PHE A 10 10.05 -0.62 -7.34
N VAL A 11 9.70 0.53 -7.90
CA VAL A 11 9.12 1.63 -7.13
C VAL A 11 7.78 1.20 -6.54
N ASP A 12 6.95 0.54 -7.34
CA ASP A 12 5.66 0.08 -6.87
C ASP A 12 5.80 -0.92 -5.74
N GLU A 13 6.74 -1.85 -5.87
CA GLU A 13 7.00 -2.82 -4.81
C GLU A 13 7.47 -2.14 -3.55
N THR A 14 8.34 -1.14 -3.69
CA THR A 14 8.85 -0.42 -2.54
C THR A 14 7.72 0.30 -1.81
N ASP A 15 6.83 0.95 -2.56
CA ASP A 15 5.68 1.63 -1.96
C ASP A 15 4.85 0.66 -1.13
N PHE A 16 4.59 -0.51 -1.70
CA PHE A 16 3.76 -1.49 -1.02
C PHE A 16 4.45 -2.06 0.22
N TYR A 17 5.72 -2.39 0.09
CA TYR A 17 6.48 -2.92 1.22
C TYR A 17 6.60 -1.91 2.35
N LEU A 18 6.76 -0.64 2.01
CA LEU A 18 6.81 0.40 3.04
C LEU A 18 5.49 0.47 3.79
N ALA A 19 4.38 0.38 3.07
CA ALA A 19 3.07 0.39 3.71
C ALA A 19 2.96 -0.78 4.69
N LEU A 20 3.37 -1.97 4.26
CA LEU A 20 3.31 -3.14 5.12
C LEU A 20 4.23 -2.99 6.32
N ALA A 21 5.40 -2.43 6.11
CA ALA A 21 6.36 -2.24 7.20
C ALA A 21 5.81 -1.27 8.25
N TYR A 22 5.15 -0.21 7.80
CA TYR A 22 4.55 0.74 8.73
C TYR A 22 3.44 0.09 9.54
N ILE A 23 2.62 -0.73 8.88
CA ILE A 23 1.55 -1.45 9.58
C ILE A 23 2.16 -2.34 10.66
N LYS A 24 3.22 -3.05 10.30
CA LYS A 24 3.89 -3.97 11.22
C LYS A 24 4.51 -3.22 12.40
N ALA A 25 4.98 -2.01 12.15
CA ALA A 25 5.58 -1.19 13.19
C ALA A 25 4.54 -0.45 14.03
N GLY A 26 3.27 -0.57 13.68
CA GLY A 26 2.21 0.14 14.39
C GLY A 26 2.03 1.58 13.96
N ARG A 27 2.69 1.98 12.88
CA ARG A 27 2.59 3.34 12.37
C ARG A 27 1.46 3.42 11.34
N ILE A 28 0.24 3.35 11.85
CA ILE A 28 -0.92 3.23 10.98
C ILE A 28 -1.13 4.48 10.11
N ALA A 29 -0.91 5.66 10.67
CA ALA A 29 -1.08 6.89 9.91
C ALA A 29 -0.12 6.94 8.72
N GLU A 30 1.11 6.52 8.93
CA GLU A 30 2.09 6.48 7.84
C GLU A 30 1.70 5.44 6.80
N ALA A 31 1.22 4.28 7.26
CA ALA A 31 0.77 3.24 6.35
C ALA A 31 -0.39 3.73 5.50
N GLU A 32 -1.32 4.46 6.09
CA GLU A 32 -2.45 5.00 5.35
C GLU A 32 -2.00 5.93 4.24
N LYS A 33 -1.03 6.76 4.52
CA LYS A 33 -0.51 7.68 3.51
C LYS A 33 0.05 6.91 2.33
N ARG A 34 0.79 5.85 2.61
CA ARG A 34 1.36 5.03 1.54
C ARG A 34 0.28 4.30 0.77
N LEU A 35 -0.69 3.74 1.46
CA LEU A 35 -1.78 3.03 0.80
C LEU A 35 -2.61 3.98 -0.05
N ASN A 36 -2.86 5.20 0.43
CA ASN A 36 -3.59 6.19 -0.33
C ASN A 36 -2.85 6.55 -1.61
N LYS A 37 -1.54 6.67 -1.52
CA LYS A 37 -0.74 6.95 -2.70
C LYS A 37 -0.89 5.83 -3.73
N ILE A 38 -0.87 4.59 -3.27
CA ILE A 38 -1.01 3.44 -4.16
C ILE A 38 -2.40 3.40 -4.78
N THR A 39 -3.43 3.61 -3.98
CA THR A 39 -4.80 3.50 -4.49
C THR A 39 -5.21 4.70 -5.32
N SER A 40 -4.43 5.78 -5.30
CA SER A 40 -4.71 6.92 -6.17
C SER A 40 -4.23 6.67 -7.60
N ASP A 41 -3.45 5.63 -7.81
CA ASP A 41 -2.93 5.26 -9.13
C ASP A 41 -3.47 3.88 -9.50
N LYS A 42 -4.49 3.87 -10.36
CA LYS A 42 -5.14 2.62 -10.73
C LYS A 42 -4.22 1.69 -11.52
N GLN A 43 -3.12 2.21 -12.04
CA GLN A 43 -2.16 1.40 -12.78
C GLN A 43 -1.03 0.91 -11.89
N HIS A 44 -1.08 1.24 -10.60
CA HIS A 44 -0.10 0.75 -9.66
C HIS A 44 -0.16 -0.77 -9.59
N LEU A 45 1.00 -1.39 -9.52
CA LEU A 45 1.09 -2.84 -9.50
C LEU A 45 0.29 -3.46 -8.35
N PHE A 46 0.24 -2.78 -7.22
CA PHE A 46 -0.43 -3.29 -6.04
C PHE A 46 -1.70 -2.52 -5.68
N TYR A 47 -2.33 -1.92 -6.70
CA TYR A 47 -3.53 -1.14 -6.48
C TYR A 47 -4.60 -1.96 -5.76
N ASN A 48 -4.90 -3.15 -6.28
CA ASN A 48 -5.92 -4.00 -5.69
C ASN A 48 -5.54 -4.48 -4.30
N ASN A 49 -4.27 -4.80 -4.11
CA ASN A 49 -3.80 -5.25 -2.82
C ASN A 49 -3.93 -4.15 -1.77
N ALA A 50 -3.55 -2.93 -2.14
CA ALA A 50 -3.64 -1.82 -1.22
C ALA A 50 -5.09 -1.49 -0.89
N GLU A 51 -5.97 -1.57 -1.89
CA GLU A 51 -7.38 -1.32 -1.66
C GLU A 51 -7.97 -2.33 -0.69
N ASN A 52 -7.61 -3.59 -0.85
CA ASN A 52 -8.08 -4.64 0.05
C ASN A 52 -7.61 -4.42 1.48
N ILE A 53 -6.35 -4.02 1.63
CA ILE A 53 -5.81 -3.75 2.96
C ILE A 53 -6.52 -2.59 3.61
N SER A 54 -6.79 -1.54 2.84
CA SER A 54 -7.51 -0.38 3.37
C SER A 54 -8.90 -0.77 3.84
N ARG A 55 -9.60 -1.60 3.08
CA ARG A 55 -10.93 -2.05 3.46
C ARG A 55 -10.89 -2.87 4.74
N LEU A 56 -9.92 -3.78 4.84
CA LEU A 56 -9.78 -4.60 6.05
C LEU A 56 -9.51 -3.72 7.26
N LYS A 57 -8.67 -2.72 7.09
CA LYS A 57 -8.34 -1.83 8.17
C LYS A 57 -9.57 -1.08 8.67
N LEU A 58 -10.34 -0.53 7.75
CA LEU A 58 -11.55 0.20 8.11
C LEU A 58 -12.53 -0.72 8.83
N LYS A 59 -12.66 -1.95 8.37
CA LYS A 59 -13.55 -2.91 8.99
C LYS A 59 -13.13 -3.22 10.41
N ILE A 60 -11.82 -3.39 10.61
CA ILE A 60 -11.31 -3.67 11.94
C ILE A 60 -11.57 -2.50 12.89
N LEU A 61 -11.38 -1.28 12.39
CA LEU A 61 -11.63 -0.11 13.21
C LEU A 61 -13.11 0.00 13.59
N GLU A 62 -13.99 -0.35 12.67
CA GLU A 62 -15.42 -0.34 12.96
C GLU A 62 -15.78 -1.37 14.02
N LEU A 63 -15.17 -2.52 13.95
CA LEU A 63 -15.44 -3.58 14.93
C LEU A 63 -14.97 -3.20 16.32
N LYS A 64 -13.94 -2.40 16.39
CA LYS A 64 -13.42 -1.97 17.68
C LYS A 64 -14.33 -0.97 18.39
N ASN A 65 -15.08 -0.27 17.62
CA ASN A 65 -16.02 0.71 18.20
C ASN A 65 -17.34 0.07 18.51
#